data_66c45cfc5695e089091ece9a80867dde
#
_entry.id   66c45cfc5695e089091ece9a80867dde
#
_cell.length_a   1.000
_cell.length_b   1.000
_cell.length_c   1.000
_cell.angle_alpha   90.00
_cell.angle_beta   90.00
_cell.angle_gamma   90.00
#
_symmetry.space_group_name_H-M   'P 1'
#
loop_
_entity.id
_entity.type
_entity.pdbx_description
1 polymer ?
#
loop_
_entity_poly.entity_id
_entity_poly.type
_entity_poly.pdbx_seq_one_letter_code
_entity_poly.pdbx_strand_id
1 'polypeptide(L)'
;MERVITNRRVFAAAALVGGAILMPTSSDAQTAGRLLSKKQLSELVASAKTAADHRKLAEHYRAVASKREAEATEDAELAAKYKANPTISDMKRPGAPDTAAHCLAYAEHCRKAAKTRNDMAAMHEGMAKAMK
;
A
#
# COMPACT_ATOMS: atom_id res chain seq x y z
N MET A 1 -23.61 38.50 48.51
CA MET A 1 -24.72 37.56 48.78
C MET A 1 -24.41 36.36 47.90
N GLU A 2 -23.69 35.40 48.45
CA GLU A 2 -24.16 34.15 49.09
C GLU A 2 -25.22 33.43 48.25
N ARG A 3 -24.91 32.26 47.72
CA ARG A 3 -25.06 30.97 48.41
C ARG A 3 -24.31 29.84 47.76
N VAL A 4 -23.45 29.26 48.55
CA VAL A 4 -22.95 27.89 48.52
C VAL A 4 -24.13 26.92 48.69
N ILE A 5 -24.23 25.86 47.88
CA ILE A 5 -24.87 24.62 48.26
C ILE A 5 -24.02 23.43 47.79
N THR A 6 -23.40 22.86 48.77
CA THR A 6 -22.84 21.52 48.84
C THR A 6 -23.96 20.46 48.80
N ASN A 7 -23.73 19.33 48.13
CA ASN A 7 -24.13 18.00 48.61
C ASN A 7 -24.04 17.01 47.41
N ARG A 8 -23.65 15.86 47.54
CA ARG A 8 -23.46 14.79 48.49
C ARG A 8 -23.06 13.56 47.70
N ARG A 9 -22.08 12.92 48.18
CA ARG A 9 -21.64 11.59 47.77
C ARG A 9 -22.80 10.59 47.84
N VAL A 10 -22.96 9.77 46.79
CA VAL A 10 -23.55 8.45 46.91
C VAL A 10 -22.60 7.48 46.20
N PHE A 11 -21.97 6.66 47.01
CA PHE A 11 -21.29 5.45 46.58
C PHE A 11 -22.37 4.40 46.26
N ALA A 12 -22.33 3.87 45.05
CA ALA A 12 -22.99 2.59 44.74
C ALA A 12 -21.95 1.71 44.06
N ALA A 13 -21.51 0.72 44.78
CA ALA A 13 -20.76 -0.40 44.26
C ALA A 13 -21.70 -1.33 43.53
N ALA A 14 -21.35 -1.72 42.30
CA ALA A 14 -21.98 -2.87 41.64
C ALA A 14 -21.00 -3.55 40.72
N ALA A 15 -20.57 -4.71 41.14
CA ALA A 15 -20.35 -5.98 40.41
C ALA A 15 -19.54 -5.97 39.14
N LEU A 16 -18.33 -6.51 39.23
CA LEU A 16 -17.54 -7.15 38.22
C LEU A 16 -18.34 -8.27 37.52
N VAL A 17 -18.69 -8.09 36.28
CA VAL A 17 -18.95 -9.20 35.34
C VAL A 17 -17.84 -9.18 34.33
N GLY A 18 -16.91 -10.11 34.47
CA GLY A 18 -15.83 -10.38 33.55
C GLY A 18 -16.39 -10.92 32.23
N GLY A 19 -16.63 -10.06 31.27
CA GLY A 19 -16.83 -10.43 29.88
C GLY A 19 -15.46 -10.36 29.17
N ALA A 20 -14.81 -11.49 29.01
CA ALA A 20 -13.69 -11.62 28.08
C ALA A 20 -14.24 -11.38 26.67
N ILE A 21 -14.16 -10.14 26.21
CA ILE A 21 -14.33 -9.81 24.78
C ILE A 21 -13.10 -10.37 24.09
N LEU A 22 -13.25 -11.59 23.54
CA LEU A 22 -12.37 -12.10 22.49
C LEU A 22 -12.48 -11.13 21.31
N MET A 23 -11.63 -10.12 21.30
CA MET A 23 -11.42 -9.32 20.10
C MET A 23 -10.87 -10.27 19.03
N PRO A 24 -11.52 -10.40 17.86
CA PRO A 24 -10.88 -11.05 16.75
C PRO A 24 -9.64 -10.20 16.43
N THR A 25 -8.48 -10.74 16.67
CA THR A 25 -7.23 -10.21 16.15
C THR A 25 -7.33 -10.32 14.64
N SER A 26 -7.75 -9.24 14.00
CA SER A 26 -7.69 -9.11 12.54
C SER A 26 -6.25 -9.15 12.13
N SER A 27 -5.75 -10.35 11.90
CA SER A 27 -4.42 -10.62 11.33
C SER A 27 -4.36 -10.29 9.84
N ASP A 28 -5.31 -9.54 9.31
CA ASP A 28 -5.40 -9.18 7.89
C ASP A 28 -4.52 -7.97 7.48
N ALA A 29 -3.76 -7.39 8.41
CA ALA A 29 -2.94 -6.21 8.12
C ALA A 29 -1.50 -6.53 7.68
N GLN A 30 -1.14 -7.79 7.41
CA GLN A 30 0.25 -8.17 7.11
C GLN A 30 0.44 -9.00 5.84
N THR A 31 -0.46 -8.93 4.88
CA THR A 31 -0.23 -9.50 3.55
C THR A 31 0.29 -8.45 2.56
N ALA A 32 0.99 -7.42 3.03
CA ALA A 32 1.91 -6.69 2.17
C ALA A 32 3.06 -7.67 1.86
N GLY A 33 2.98 -8.34 0.70
CA GLY A 33 3.93 -9.35 0.27
C GLY A 33 5.36 -8.89 0.50
N ARG A 34 6.17 -9.72 1.14
CA ARG A 34 7.54 -9.38 1.52
C ARG A 34 8.38 -9.14 0.28
N LEU A 35 8.85 -7.91 0.09
CA LEU A 35 9.78 -7.59 -0.99
C LEU A 35 11.09 -8.37 -0.79
N LEU A 36 11.45 -9.17 -1.78
CA LEU A 36 12.75 -9.83 -1.84
C LEU A 36 13.82 -8.82 -2.26
N SER A 37 15.02 -8.94 -1.72
CA SER A 37 16.17 -8.20 -2.24
C SER A 37 16.50 -8.68 -3.66
N LYS A 38 17.24 -7.87 -4.42
CA LYS A 38 17.66 -8.23 -5.79
C LYS A 38 18.40 -9.58 -5.83
N LYS A 39 19.26 -9.84 -4.84
CA LYS A 39 20.00 -11.11 -4.72
C LYS A 39 19.05 -12.29 -4.45
N GLN A 40 18.18 -12.16 -3.44
CA GLN A 40 17.19 -13.19 -3.10
C GLN A 40 16.25 -13.49 -4.27
N LEU A 41 15.80 -12.49 -4.99
CA LEU A 41 14.96 -12.66 -6.17
C LEU A 41 15.70 -13.44 -7.26
N SER A 42 16.95 -13.07 -7.56
CA SER A 42 17.76 -13.74 -8.57
C SER A 42 18.01 -15.21 -8.22
N GLU A 43 18.36 -15.48 -6.97
CA GLU A 43 18.57 -16.86 -6.47
C GLU A 43 17.28 -17.68 -6.54
N LEU A 44 16.16 -17.09 -6.11
CA LEU A 44 14.88 -17.80 -6.14
C LEU A 44 14.41 -18.07 -7.57
N VAL A 45 14.56 -17.11 -8.50
CA VAL A 45 14.22 -17.31 -9.91
C VAL A 45 15.05 -18.44 -10.54
N ALA A 46 16.34 -18.53 -10.21
CA ALA A 46 17.23 -19.57 -10.72
C ALA A 46 16.95 -20.96 -10.15
N SER A 47 16.39 -21.04 -8.94
CA SER A 47 16.22 -22.30 -8.20
C SER A 47 14.76 -22.74 -7.99
N ALA A 48 13.79 -21.94 -8.40
CA ALA A 48 12.36 -22.23 -8.17
C ALA A 48 11.93 -23.54 -8.84
N LYS A 49 11.52 -24.51 -8.02
CA LYS A 49 11.08 -25.85 -8.46
C LYS A 49 9.83 -26.33 -7.76
N THR A 50 9.37 -25.62 -6.74
CA THR A 50 8.24 -26.02 -5.91
C THR A 50 7.09 -25.03 -5.99
N ALA A 51 5.87 -25.49 -5.68
CA ALA A 51 4.72 -24.63 -5.54
C ALA A 51 4.96 -23.50 -4.52
N ALA A 52 5.70 -23.77 -3.45
CA ALA A 52 6.05 -22.76 -2.44
C ALA A 52 6.97 -21.67 -3.00
N ASP A 53 7.95 -22.04 -3.85
CA ASP A 53 8.84 -21.06 -4.50
C ASP A 53 8.06 -20.15 -5.42
N HIS A 54 7.16 -20.69 -6.24
CA HIS A 54 6.33 -19.91 -7.13
C HIS A 54 5.36 -18.99 -6.37
N ARG A 55 4.82 -19.41 -5.22
CA ARG A 55 4.03 -18.50 -4.36
C ARG A 55 4.85 -17.33 -3.85
N LYS A 56 6.08 -17.57 -3.39
CA LYS A 56 6.98 -16.49 -2.94
C LYS A 56 7.29 -15.48 -4.06
N LEU A 57 7.51 -15.98 -5.28
CA LEU A 57 7.69 -15.10 -6.46
C LEU A 57 6.43 -14.29 -6.74
N ALA A 58 5.26 -14.90 -6.69
CA ALA A 58 3.99 -14.20 -6.90
C ALA A 58 3.76 -13.11 -5.84
N GLU A 59 4.01 -13.39 -4.58
CA GLU A 59 3.93 -12.41 -3.49
C GLU A 59 4.88 -11.24 -3.70
N HIS A 60 6.13 -11.51 -4.09
CA HIS A 60 7.09 -10.46 -4.41
C HIS A 60 6.59 -9.56 -5.54
N TYR A 61 6.14 -10.13 -6.66
CA TYR A 61 5.66 -9.34 -7.80
C TYR A 61 4.40 -8.54 -7.48
N ARG A 62 3.50 -9.05 -6.64
CA ARG A 62 2.35 -8.28 -6.15
C ARG A 62 2.76 -7.11 -5.27
N ALA A 63 3.73 -7.31 -4.38
CA ALA A 63 4.23 -6.23 -3.55
C ALA A 63 4.90 -5.13 -4.39
N VAL A 64 5.65 -5.50 -5.45
CA VAL A 64 6.21 -4.53 -6.39
C VAL A 64 5.11 -3.79 -7.14
N ALA A 65 4.06 -4.49 -7.60
CA ALA A 65 2.93 -3.87 -8.30
C ALA A 65 2.22 -2.85 -7.41
N SER A 66 1.89 -3.23 -6.18
CA SER A 66 1.25 -2.34 -5.20
C SER A 66 2.07 -1.08 -4.93
N LYS A 67 3.40 -1.21 -4.81
CA LYS A 67 4.30 -0.06 -4.67
C LYS A 67 4.22 0.88 -5.87
N ARG A 68 4.20 0.33 -7.10
CA ARG A 68 4.09 1.14 -8.32
C ARG A 68 2.74 1.84 -8.46
N GLU A 69 1.67 1.22 -8.00
CA GLU A 69 0.34 1.84 -7.96
C GLU A 69 0.30 3.01 -6.97
N ALA A 70 0.92 2.86 -5.79
CA ALA A 70 1.05 3.95 -4.83
C ALA A 70 1.85 5.13 -5.41
N GLU A 71 3.01 4.87 -6.04
CA GLU A 71 3.81 5.89 -6.73
C GLU A 71 2.97 6.60 -7.81
N ALA A 72 2.18 5.88 -8.60
CA ALA A 72 1.32 6.46 -9.60
C ALA A 72 0.23 7.38 -9.02
N THR A 73 -0.30 7.03 -7.86
CA THR A 73 -1.28 7.85 -7.15
C THR A 73 -0.65 9.14 -6.62
N GLU A 74 0.52 9.04 -5.98
CA GLU A 74 1.27 10.19 -5.48
C GLU A 74 1.63 11.18 -6.60
N ASP A 75 2.09 10.69 -7.74
CA ASP A 75 2.44 11.54 -8.88
C ASP A 75 1.21 12.19 -9.54
N ALA A 76 0.07 11.49 -9.58
CA ALA A 76 -1.18 12.08 -10.05
C ALA A 76 -1.68 13.20 -9.12
N GLU A 77 -1.52 13.04 -7.80
CA GLU A 77 -1.83 14.07 -6.82
C GLU A 77 -0.88 15.28 -6.94
N LEU A 78 0.42 15.03 -7.15
CA LEU A 78 1.40 16.07 -7.42
C LEU A 78 1.05 16.85 -8.69
N ALA A 79 0.65 16.17 -9.75
CA ALA A 79 0.21 16.81 -10.99
C ALA A 79 -0.95 17.77 -10.75
N ALA A 80 -1.93 17.39 -9.91
CA ALA A 80 -3.04 18.25 -9.56
C ALA A 80 -2.58 19.52 -8.80
N LYS A 81 -1.62 19.34 -7.87
CA LYS A 81 -1.03 20.47 -7.12
C LYS A 81 -0.24 21.42 -8.04
N TYR A 82 0.53 20.91 -8.99
CA TYR A 82 1.26 21.73 -9.98
C TYR A 82 0.32 22.46 -10.92
N LYS A 83 -0.80 21.87 -11.32
CA LYS A 83 -1.83 22.56 -12.11
C LYS A 83 -2.47 23.70 -11.35
N ALA A 84 -2.73 23.51 -10.05
CA ALA A 84 -3.28 24.56 -9.19
C ALA A 84 -2.27 25.70 -8.91
N ASN A 85 -0.96 25.37 -8.88
CA ASN A 85 0.13 26.29 -8.55
C ASN A 85 1.28 26.14 -9.56
N PRO A 86 1.15 26.65 -10.79
CA PRO A 86 2.18 26.52 -11.80
C PRO A 86 3.46 27.23 -11.38
N THR A 87 4.60 26.60 -11.61
CA THR A 87 5.91 27.18 -11.30
C THR A 87 6.29 28.25 -12.32
N ILE A 88 7.20 29.16 -11.93
CA ILE A 88 7.74 30.18 -12.86
C ILE A 88 8.46 29.48 -14.05
N SER A 89 9.02 28.29 -13.84
CA SER A 89 9.65 27.49 -14.89
C SER A 89 8.64 27.06 -15.96
N ASP A 90 7.46 26.63 -15.52
CA ASP A 90 6.37 26.19 -16.42
C ASP A 90 5.87 27.35 -17.28
N MET A 91 5.85 28.57 -16.73
CA MET A 91 5.40 29.78 -17.45
C MET A 91 6.44 30.33 -18.43
N LYS A 92 7.73 30.07 -18.20
CA LYS A 92 8.85 30.63 -19.02
C LYS A 92 9.24 29.76 -20.20
N ARG A 93 8.70 28.57 -20.36
CA ARG A 93 9.03 27.64 -21.44
C ARG A 93 7.79 27.20 -22.21
N PRO A 94 7.19 28.10 -23.02
CA PRO A 94 6.05 27.72 -23.86
C PRO A 94 6.45 26.54 -24.78
N GLY A 95 5.67 25.47 -24.76
CA GLY A 95 5.91 24.29 -25.59
C GLY A 95 6.78 23.18 -24.97
N ALA A 96 7.40 23.42 -23.81
CA ALA A 96 7.94 22.30 -23.00
C ALA A 96 6.79 21.62 -22.26
N PRO A 97 6.86 20.28 -22.04
CA PRO A 97 5.93 19.62 -21.13
C PRO A 97 6.02 20.28 -19.76
N ASP A 98 4.90 20.69 -19.21
CA ASP A 98 4.86 21.27 -17.86
C ASP A 98 5.15 20.20 -16.80
N THR A 99 5.44 20.63 -15.57
CA THR A 99 5.76 19.70 -14.47
C THR A 99 4.59 18.76 -14.16
N ALA A 100 3.34 19.25 -14.29
CA ALA A 100 2.15 18.42 -14.13
C ALA A 100 2.08 17.33 -15.22
N ALA A 101 2.40 17.66 -16.47
CA ALA A 101 2.43 16.69 -17.56
C ALA A 101 3.49 15.59 -17.32
N HIS A 102 4.68 15.95 -16.80
CA HIS A 102 5.70 14.99 -16.44
C HIS A 102 5.25 14.06 -15.31
N CYS A 103 4.61 14.57 -14.26
CA CYS A 103 4.04 13.74 -13.19
C CYS A 103 2.99 12.78 -13.72
N LEU A 104 2.08 13.23 -14.60
CA LEU A 104 1.07 12.37 -15.22
C LEU A 104 1.69 11.29 -16.10
N ALA A 105 2.72 11.62 -16.89
CA ALA A 105 3.43 10.65 -17.72
C ALA A 105 4.13 9.59 -16.86
N TYR A 106 4.75 9.98 -15.74
CA TYR A 106 5.37 9.06 -14.81
C TYR A 106 4.33 8.19 -14.10
N ALA A 107 3.21 8.76 -13.65
CA ALA A 107 2.10 8.00 -13.08
C ALA A 107 1.59 6.91 -14.03
N GLU A 108 1.44 7.24 -15.32
CA GLU A 108 1.04 6.27 -16.35
C GLU A 108 2.10 5.16 -16.54
N HIS A 109 3.38 5.53 -16.53
CA HIS A 109 4.47 4.56 -16.58
C HIS A 109 4.43 3.60 -15.37
N CYS A 110 4.19 4.11 -14.18
CA CYS A 110 4.06 3.30 -12.97
C CYS A 110 2.86 2.35 -13.04
N ARG A 111 1.70 2.79 -13.54
CA ARG A 111 0.53 1.91 -13.75
C ARG A 111 0.83 0.76 -14.73
N LYS A 112 1.49 1.05 -15.84
CA LYS A 112 1.91 0.01 -16.80
C LYS A 112 2.88 -0.98 -16.17
N ALA A 113 3.85 -0.49 -15.40
CA ALA A 113 4.78 -1.34 -14.67
C ALA A 113 4.06 -2.20 -13.62
N ALA A 114 3.10 -1.65 -12.88
CA ALA A 114 2.28 -2.39 -11.92
C ALA A 114 1.50 -3.51 -12.60
N LYS A 115 0.85 -3.22 -13.74
CA LYS A 115 0.14 -4.24 -14.50
C LYS A 115 1.04 -5.39 -14.90
N THR A 116 2.22 -5.10 -15.47
CA THR A 116 3.20 -6.13 -15.83
C THR A 116 3.60 -7.00 -14.64
N ARG A 117 3.80 -6.41 -13.46
CA ARG A 117 4.14 -7.17 -12.24
C ARG A 117 2.98 -8.01 -11.75
N ASN A 118 1.75 -7.55 -11.85
CA ASN A 118 0.56 -8.34 -11.53
C ASN A 118 0.40 -9.52 -12.48
N ASP A 119 0.68 -9.34 -13.77
CA ASP A 119 0.66 -10.41 -14.77
C ASP A 119 1.72 -11.49 -14.43
N MET A 120 2.93 -11.09 -14.03
CA MET A 120 3.97 -12.02 -13.56
C MET A 120 3.54 -12.78 -12.30
N ALA A 121 2.91 -12.11 -11.36
CA ALA A 121 2.38 -12.74 -10.17
C ALA A 121 1.32 -13.80 -10.51
N ALA A 122 0.40 -13.48 -11.40
CA ALA A 122 -0.63 -14.42 -11.85
C ALA A 122 -0.03 -15.65 -12.56
N MET A 123 1.02 -15.48 -13.35
CA MET A 123 1.74 -16.60 -13.97
C MET A 123 2.33 -17.55 -12.92
N HIS A 124 3.02 -17.02 -11.90
CA HIS A 124 3.60 -17.84 -10.84
C HIS A 124 2.54 -18.52 -9.98
N GLU A 125 1.40 -17.88 -9.75
CA GLU A 125 0.27 -18.54 -9.07
C GLU A 125 -0.32 -19.69 -9.89
N GLY A 126 -0.40 -19.53 -11.21
CA GLY A 126 -0.80 -20.60 -12.11
C GLY A 126 0.14 -21.78 -12.03
N MET A 127 1.47 -21.53 -12.07
CA MET A 127 2.49 -22.56 -11.90
C MET A 127 2.38 -23.27 -10.55
N ALA A 128 2.22 -22.52 -9.44
CA ALA A 128 2.05 -23.09 -8.11
C ALA A 128 0.81 -23.98 -7.99
N LYS A 129 -0.27 -23.64 -8.68
CA LYS A 129 -1.49 -24.46 -8.71
C LYS A 129 -1.32 -25.75 -9.53
N ALA A 130 -0.51 -25.69 -10.58
CA ALA A 130 -0.26 -26.86 -11.44
C ALA A 130 0.68 -27.88 -10.80
N MET A 131 1.46 -27.51 -9.79
CA MET A 131 2.43 -28.34 -9.07
C MET A 131 1.81 -29.06 -7.85
N LYS A 132 0.60 -29.56 -7.96
CA LYS A 132 -0.07 -30.31 -6.87
C LYS A 132 0.46 -31.75 -6.77
#